data_d3af4f0be5fed0e3f67b45531bc3c199
#
_entry.id   d3af4f0be5fed0e3f67b45531bc3c199
#
_cell.length_a   1.000
_cell.length_b   1.000
_cell.length_c   1.000
_cell.angle_alpha   90.00
_cell.angle_beta   90.00
_cell.angle_gamma   90.00
#
_symmetry.space_group_name_H-M   'P 1'
#
loop_
_entity.id
_entity.type
_entity.pdbx_description
1 polymer ?
#
loop_
_entity_poly.entity_id
_entity_poly.type
_entity_poly.pdbx_seq_one_letter_code
_entity_poly.pdbx_strand_id
1 'polypeptide(L)'
;MPPRRPMGPPPKLPKGRMKEVLGRLLSLVAKKHAFSLIIVFLCLLARAILSAYGVSLLKELIDGAIKPMIGVSNPDFGPLYHVVTKMSLTYASVVFLAWLHSRLMINVSQDALVTVRNSMMRKMQTLPLKYFDTNKNGDIMSRYTNDTDTLRQMISQGIPNLFSSIVTIITVFYGMINMSWQLTIFVVLCLVLIVFVGKFLAGKSSTFYVAQQKSIGKTNGYIEEMLNGQKVVKVFNHEDKAIEEFNRLNEDLCNNAKRASIFANIMMPVMAQMSNFLYFFVAVSGSALIITGRLPLTLGTLISFLQYVKNFTNPITQVSQEVASVVMALAGADRIFTLIDEKPEIDEGRVTIARVRVNEDGTLTECAERTDHWAWKRIVDGETELVPLKGFVEFKDVTFGYNEDKIVLKDVSLYAKPGQKIAFVGHTGAGKTTITNLINRFYDVNEGEIV
;
A
#
# COMPACT_ATOMS: atom_id res chain seq x y z
N MET A 1 16.25 -4.13 -24.50
CA MET A 1 15.41 -4.15 -23.28
C MET A 1 13.97 -4.21 -23.73
N PRO A 2 13.11 -5.11 -23.23
CA PRO A 2 11.70 -5.08 -23.57
C PRO A 2 11.06 -3.79 -23.00
N PRO A 3 10.04 -3.24 -23.69
CA PRO A 3 9.44 -1.96 -23.34
C PRO A 3 8.87 -1.99 -21.92
N ARG A 4 9.14 -0.93 -21.15
CA ARG A 4 8.51 -0.70 -19.84
C ARG A 4 7.01 -0.52 -20.08
N ARG A 5 6.21 -1.55 -19.77
CA ARG A 5 4.75 -1.33 -19.65
C ARG A 5 4.53 -0.29 -18.56
N PRO A 6 3.79 0.80 -18.82
CA PRO A 6 3.40 1.72 -17.77
C PRO A 6 2.68 0.92 -16.70
N MET A 7 3.05 1.09 -15.42
CA MET A 7 2.30 0.52 -14.31
C MET A 7 0.87 1.08 -14.37
N GLY A 8 -0.05 0.30 -14.92
CA GLY A 8 -1.47 0.57 -14.75
C GLY A 8 -1.85 0.49 -13.28
N PRO A 9 -2.97 1.06 -12.87
CA PRO A 9 -3.46 0.88 -11.51
C PRO A 9 -3.48 -0.63 -11.20
N PRO A 10 -3.06 -1.04 -9.99
CA PRO A 10 -2.98 -2.45 -9.63
C PRO A 10 -4.34 -3.12 -9.90
N PRO A 11 -4.36 -4.36 -10.41
CA PRO A 11 -5.60 -5.07 -10.68
C PRO A 11 -6.42 -5.14 -9.39
N LYS A 12 -7.72 -4.86 -9.49
CA LYS A 12 -8.63 -4.95 -8.34
C LYS A 12 -8.63 -6.38 -7.82
N LEU A 13 -8.15 -6.56 -6.60
CA LEU A 13 -8.17 -7.85 -5.92
C LEU A 13 -9.61 -8.39 -5.78
N PRO A 14 -9.86 -9.67 -6.01
CA PRO A 14 -11.13 -10.31 -5.70
C PRO A 14 -11.48 -10.12 -4.21
N LYS A 15 -12.77 -9.90 -3.90
CA LYS A 15 -13.23 -9.64 -2.51
C LYS A 15 -12.80 -10.73 -1.52
N GLY A 16 -12.74 -11.99 -1.94
CA GLY A 16 -12.27 -13.11 -1.11
C GLY A 16 -10.80 -12.97 -0.74
N ARG A 17 -9.95 -12.66 -1.70
CA ARG A 17 -8.50 -12.47 -1.49
C ARG A 17 -8.20 -11.25 -0.60
N MET A 18 -8.99 -10.17 -0.75
CA MET A 18 -8.86 -9.00 0.14
C MET A 18 -9.10 -9.34 1.61
N LYS A 19 -10.10 -10.19 1.91
CA LYS A 19 -10.39 -10.63 3.30
C LYS A 19 -9.25 -11.48 3.85
N GLU A 20 -8.70 -12.37 3.04
CA GLU A 20 -7.58 -13.24 3.41
C GLU A 20 -6.33 -12.40 3.74
N VAL A 21 -5.95 -11.48 2.84
CA VAL A 21 -4.80 -10.58 3.02
C VAL A 21 -4.96 -9.72 4.26
N LEU A 22 -6.15 -9.12 4.45
CA LEU A 22 -6.46 -8.32 5.64
C LEU A 22 -6.39 -9.17 6.92
N GLY A 23 -6.97 -10.36 6.92
CA GLY A 23 -6.93 -11.28 8.06
C GLY A 23 -5.51 -11.68 8.43
N ARG A 24 -4.67 -12.00 7.45
CA ARG A 24 -3.25 -12.33 7.62
C ARG A 24 -2.47 -11.15 8.20
N LEU A 25 -2.71 -9.96 7.68
CA LEU A 25 -2.07 -8.74 8.16
C LEU A 25 -2.48 -8.41 9.61
N LEU A 26 -3.77 -8.46 9.90
CA LEU A 26 -4.28 -8.23 11.26
C LEU A 26 -3.72 -9.28 12.24
N SER A 27 -3.64 -10.54 11.84
CA SER A 27 -3.02 -11.60 12.64
C SER A 27 -1.54 -11.32 12.92
N LEU A 28 -0.77 -10.85 11.91
CA LEU A 28 0.64 -10.51 12.05
C LEU A 28 0.84 -9.38 13.07
N VAL A 29 0.00 -8.33 12.99
CA VAL A 29 0.07 -7.18 13.89
C VAL A 29 -0.45 -7.54 15.29
N ALA A 30 -1.60 -8.23 15.37
CA ALA A 30 -2.26 -8.57 16.65
C ALA A 30 -1.45 -9.55 17.49
N LYS A 31 -0.75 -10.52 16.89
CA LYS A 31 0.08 -11.48 17.64
C LYS A 31 1.12 -10.80 18.56
N LYS A 32 1.67 -9.68 18.12
CA LYS A 32 2.71 -8.96 18.87
C LYS A 32 2.17 -7.76 19.65
N HIS A 33 1.13 -7.11 19.15
CA HIS A 33 0.69 -5.79 19.64
C HIS A 33 -0.79 -5.75 20.05
N ALA A 34 -1.41 -6.89 20.42
CA ALA A 34 -2.83 -6.95 20.81
C ALA A 34 -3.20 -5.93 21.89
N PHE A 35 -2.40 -5.83 22.94
CA PHE A 35 -2.64 -4.90 24.04
C PHE A 35 -2.58 -3.43 23.57
N SER A 36 -1.58 -3.07 22.77
CA SER A 36 -1.46 -1.72 22.22
C SER A 36 -2.63 -1.36 21.30
N LEU A 37 -3.11 -2.32 20.49
CA LEU A 37 -4.27 -2.12 19.63
C LEU A 37 -5.55 -1.91 20.44
N ILE A 38 -5.78 -2.68 21.51
CA ILE A 38 -6.92 -2.48 22.39
C ILE A 38 -6.90 -1.07 22.99
N ILE A 39 -5.76 -0.63 23.51
CA ILE A 39 -5.60 0.74 24.04
C ILE A 39 -5.91 1.78 22.96
N VAL A 40 -5.38 1.61 21.75
CA VAL A 40 -5.63 2.53 20.63
C VAL A 40 -7.12 2.63 20.32
N PHE A 41 -7.85 1.51 20.20
CA PHE A 41 -9.28 1.52 19.92
C PHE A 41 -10.09 2.14 21.07
N LEU A 42 -9.71 1.90 22.32
CA LEU A 42 -10.32 2.55 23.49
C LEU A 42 -10.04 4.07 23.48
N CYS A 43 -8.82 4.50 23.15
CA CYS A 43 -8.50 5.92 23.01
C CYS A 43 -9.32 6.59 21.91
N LEU A 44 -9.50 5.93 20.75
CA LEU A 44 -10.31 6.45 19.64
C LEU A 44 -11.80 6.56 20.03
N LEU A 45 -12.33 5.56 20.71
CA LEU A 45 -13.70 5.57 21.23
C LEU A 45 -13.91 6.69 22.26
N ALA A 46 -13.04 6.77 23.27
CA ALA A 46 -13.11 7.80 24.30
C ALA A 46 -12.97 9.20 23.70
N ARG A 47 -12.04 9.38 22.74
CA ARG A 47 -11.86 10.65 22.02
C ARG A 47 -13.14 11.09 21.29
N ALA A 48 -13.81 10.17 20.58
CA ALA A 48 -15.03 10.50 19.86
C ALA A 48 -16.18 10.90 20.81
N ILE A 49 -16.33 10.17 21.92
CA ILE A 49 -17.34 10.48 22.96
C ILE A 49 -17.04 11.84 23.62
N LEU A 50 -15.79 12.09 24.04
CA LEU A 50 -15.39 13.35 24.65
C LEU A 50 -15.52 14.52 23.68
N SER A 51 -15.20 14.33 22.40
CA SER A 51 -15.39 15.35 21.37
C SER A 51 -16.87 15.71 21.19
N ALA A 52 -17.76 14.72 21.15
CA ALA A 52 -19.20 14.95 21.09
C ALA A 52 -19.72 15.62 22.37
N TYR A 53 -19.25 15.18 23.54
CA TYR A 53 -19.58 15.83 24.82
C TYR A 53 -19.11 17.28 24.85
N GLY A 54 -17.88 17.59 24.39
CA GLY A 54 -17.36 18.95 24.29
C GLY A 54 -18.26 19.89 23.45
N VAL A 55 -18.88 19.35 22.38
CA VAL A 55 -19.87 20.09 21.60
C VAL A 55 -21.16 20.35 22.41
N SER A 56 -21.61 19.39 23.20
CA SER A 56 -22.83 19.60 24.04
C SER A 56 -22.62 20.66 25.14
N LEU A 57 -21.37 20.86 25.62
CA LEU A 57 -21.04 21.91 26.57
C LEU A 57 -21.22 23.33 25.99
N LEU A 58 -21.23 23.51 24.66
CA LEU A 58 -21.57 24.79 24.04
C LEU A 58 -22.99 25.23 24.38
N LYS A 59 -23.93 24.31 24.50
CA LYS A 59 -25.29 24.59 24.94
C LYS A 59 -25.28 25.11 26.41
N GLU A 60 -24.56 24.38 27.28
CA GLU A 60 -24.41 24.76 28.70
C GLU A 60 -23.74 26.16 28.83
N LEU A 61 -22.71 26.43 28.00
CA LEU A 61 -22.02 27.70 27.95
C LEU A 61 -22.96 28.85 27.57
N ILE A 62 -23.76 28.68 26.51
CA ILE A 62 -24.59 29.76 25.97
C ILE A 62 -25.85 29.95 26.81
N ASP A 63 -26.61 28.88 27.04
CA ASP A 63 -27.90 28.96 27.72
C ASP A 63 -27.77 29.07 29.25
N GLY A 64 -26.74 28.38 29.82
CA GLY A 64 -26.56 28.31 31.29
C GLY A 64 -25.63 29.38 31.84
N ALA A 65 -24.62 29.83 31.07
CA ALA A 65 -23.67 30.82 31.59
C ALA A 65 -23.83 32.19 30.93
N ILE A 66 -23.80 32.29 29.59
CA ILE A 66 -23.78 33.60 28.91
C ILE A 66 -25.15 34.28 28.94
N LYS A 67 -26.23 33.56 28.58
CA LYS A 67 -27.58 34.13 28.46
C LYS A 67 -28.08 34.79 29.78
N PRO A 68 -27.91 34.19 30.96
CA PRO A 68 -28.31 34.83 32.23
C PRO A 68 -27.54 36.10 32.58
N MET A 69 -26.35 36.29 32.00
CA MET A 69 -25.50 37.48 32.28
C MET A 69 -25.81 38.67 31.40
N ILE A 70 -26.55 38.47 30.30
CA ILE A 70 -26.88 39.55 29.36
C ILE A 70 -27.88 40.52 30.01
N GLY A 71 -27.53 41.80 30.05
CA GLY A 71 -28.39 42.87 30.59
C GLY A 71 -28.34 43.04 32.11
N VAL A 72 -27.47 42.30 32.83
CA VAL A 72 -27.27 42.44 34.28
C VAL A 72 -26.13 43.40 34.54
N SER A 73 -26.33 44.39 35.43
CA SER A 73 -25.35 45.43 35.75
C SER A 73 -24.12 44.91 36.51
N ASN A 74 -24.21 43.78 37.20
CA ASN A 74 -23.11 43.13 37.91
C ASN A 74 -23.22 41.60 37.75
N PRO A 75 -22.74 41.03 36.60
CA PRO A 75 -22.90 39.60 36.30
C PRO A 75 -21.98 38.74 37.15
N ASP A 76 -22.51 37.61 37.65
CA ASP A 76 -21.70 36.55 38.27
C ASP A 76 -21.00 35.71 37.22
N PHE A 77 -19.66 35.76 37.17
CA PHE A 77 -18.83 34.97 36.25
C PHE A 77 -18.57 33.54 36.72
N GLY A 78 -19.03 33.13 37.90
CA GLY A 78 -18.84 31.78 38.46
C GLY A 78 -19.29 30.65 37.51
N PRO A 79 -20.54 30.71 37.00
CA PRO A 79 -21.02 29.71 36.04
C PRO A 79 -20.19 29.62 34.75
N LEU A 80 -19.73 30.77 34.24
CA LEU A 80 -18.88 30.85 33.06
C LEU A 80 -17.54 30.14 33.27
N TYR A 81 -16.85 30.46 34.38
CA TYR A 81 -15.58 29.82 34.74
C TYR A 81 -15.72 28.30 34.87
N HIS A 82 -16.84 27.84 35.48
CA HIS A 82 -17.09 26.41 35.63
C HIS A 82 -17.23 25.67 34.28
N VAL A 83 -18.02 26.21 33.35
CA VAL A 83 -18.21 25.59 32.04
C VAL A 83 -16.93 25.67 31.20
N VAL A 84 -16.23 26.80 31.20
CA VAL A 84 -14.95 26.94 30.47
C VAL A 84 -13.90 25.97 31.00
N THR A 85 -13.83 25.78 32.33
CA THR A 85 -12.92 24.77 32.92
C THR A 85 -13.27 23.37 32.49
N LYS A 86 -14.57 22.98 32.50
CA LYS A 86 -15.02 21.68 31.98
C LYS A 86 -14.63 21.49 30.49
N MET A 87 -14.86 22.52 29.67
CA MET A 87 -14.50 22.47 28.26
C MET A 87 -12.99 22.31 28.06
N SER A 88 -12.19 23.08 28.82
CA SER A 88 -10.72 23.02 28.74
C SER A 88 -10.19 21.64 29.12
N LEU A 89 -10.69 21.03 30.18
CA LEU A 89 -10.32 19.68 30.60
C LEU A 89 -10.75 18.63 29.56
N THR A 90 -11.95 18.78 29.01
CA THR A 90 -12.47 17.86 27.96
C THR A 90 -11.57 17.90 26.71
N TYR A 91 -11.27 19.09 26.19
CA TYR A 91 -10.42 19.24 25.01
C TYR A 91 -8.95 18.86 25.28
N ALA A 92 -8.42 19.15 26.47
CA ALA A 92 -7.10 18.68 26.89
C ALA A 92 -7.03 17.12 26.88
N SER A 93 -8.08 16.47 27.40
CA SER A 93 -8.20 15.00 27.35
C SER A 93 -8.27 14.47 25.91
N VAL A 94 -9.02 15.13 25.02
CA VAL A 94 -9.10 14.77 23.60
C VAL A 94 -7.72 14.86 22.93
N VAL A 95 -6.94 15.92 23.20
CA VAL A 95 -5.58 16.10 22.69
C VAL A 95 -4.64 15.03 23.23
N PHE A 96 -4.70 14.75 24.53
CA PHE A 96 -3.89 13.69 25.15
C PHE A 96 -4.18 12.32 24.54
N LEU A 97 -5.46 11.95 24.38
CA LEU A 97 -5.84 10.68 23.74
C LEU A 97 -5.41 10.62 22.27
N ALA A 98 -5.45 11.75 21.56
CA ALA A 98 -4.96 11.83 20.18
C ALA A 98 -3.45 11.63 20.09
N TRP A 99 -2.69 12.20 21.00
CA TRP A 99 -1.26 11.99 21.11
C TRP A 99 -0.91 10.53 21.46
N LEU A 100 -1.60 9.96 22.46
CA LEU A 100 -1.35 8.61 22.94
C LEU A 100 -1.60 7.56 21.84
N HIS A 101 -2.78 7.61 21.18
CA HIS A 101 -3.06 6.66 20.11
C HIS A 101 -2.08 6.78 18.94
N SER A 102 -1.71 8.01 18.55
CA SER A 102 -0.76 8.25 17.46
C SER A 102 0.62 7.67 17.81
N ARG A 103 1.08 7.90 19.03
CA ARG A 103 2.36 7.37 19.52
C ARG A 103 2.41 5.86 19.51
N LEU A 104 1.33 5.21 19.97
CA LEU A 104 1.21 3.76 19.97
C LEU A 104 1.17 3.20 18.53
N MET A 105 0.41 3.83 17.64
CA MET A 105 0.29 3.35 16.25
C MET A 105 1.58 3.50 15.45
N ILE A 106 2.40 4.52 15.73
CA ILE A 106 3.74 4.64 15.12
C ILE A 106 4.59 3.41 15.50
N ASN A 107 4.65 3.05 16.77
CA ASN A 107 5.43 1.90 17.23
C ASN A 107 4.91 0.59 16.59
N VAL A 108 3.59 0.37 16.62
CA VAL A 108 2.95 -0.82 16.02
C VAL A 108 3.25 -0.91 14.52
N SER A 109 3.10 0.18 13.78
CA SER A 109 3.32 0.18 12.33
C SER A 109 4.78 -0.04 11.96
N GLN A 110 5.73 0.59 12.66
CA GLN A 110 7.16 0.41 12.39
C GLN A 110 7.63 -1.02 12.70
N ASP A 111 7.20 -1.59 13.82
CA ASP A 111 7.52 -2.99 14.17
C ASP A 111 6.93 -3.99 13.16
N ALA A 112 5.72 -3.74 12.68
CA ALA A 112 5.11 -4.55 11.62
C ALA A 112 5.95 -4.49 10.33
N LEU A 113 6.43 -3.29 9.94
CA LEU A 113 7.29 -3.12 8.77
C LEU A 113 8.63 -3.83 8.90
N VAL A 114 9.28 -3.74 10.07
CA VAL A 114 10.53 -4.48 10.32
C VAL A 114 10.28 -5.98 10.13
N THR A 115 9.20 -6.51 10.70
CA THR A 115 8.83 -7.91 10.56
C THR A 115 8.60 -8.32 9.11
N VAL A 116 7.87 -7.51 8.35
CA VAL A 116 7.57 -7.76 6.92
C VAL A 116 8.84 -7.71 6.07
N ARG A 117 9.67 -6.66 6.22
CA ARG A 117 10.93 -6.52 5.47
C ARG A 117 11.91 -7.65 5.75
N ASN A 118 12.06 -8.04 7.02
CA ASN A 118 12.90 -9.16 7.40
C ASN A 118 12.38 -10.48 6.83
N SER A 119 11.06 -10.69 6.82
CA SER A 119 10.45 -11.90 6.23
C SER A 119 10.67 -11.95 4.72
N MET A 120 10.50 -10.82 4.01
CA MET A 120 10.80 -10.74 2.57
C MET A 120 12.28 -11.02 2.30
N MET A 121 13.19 -10.42 3.09
CA MET A 121 14.64 -10.61 2.87
C MET A 121 15.06 -12.06 3.11
N ARG A 122 14.62 -12.68 4.21
CA ARG A 122 14.86 -14.09 4.46
C ARG A 122 14.35 -14.96 3.32
N LYS A 123 13.13 -14.65 2.83
CA LYS A 123 12.56 -15.41 1.73
C LYS A 123 13.35 -15.24 0.44
N MET A 124 13.75 -14.03 0.09
CA MET A 124 14.58 -13.78 -1.10
C MET A 124 15.87 -14.59 -1.12
N GLN A 125 16.51 -14.79 0.05
CA GLN A 125 17.75 -15.60 0.15
C GLN A 125 17.50 -17.09 -0.07
N THR A 126 16.26 -17.56 -0.07
CA THR A 126 15.90 -18.96 -0.30
C THR A 126 15.28 -19.21 -1.68
N LEU A 127 15.16 -18.17 -2.52
CA LEU A 127 14.53 -18.29 -3.82
C LEU A 127 15.54 -18.75 -4.89
N PRO A 128 15.11 -19.58 -5.86
CA PRO A 128 15.95 -20.01 -6.98
C PRO A 128 16.29 -18.81 -7.88
N LEU A 129 17.43 -18.88 -8.56
CA LEU A 129 17.86 -17.84 -9.52
C LEU A 129 16.83 -17.58 -10.62
N LYS A 130 16.08 -18.61 -11.02
CA LYS A 130 14.96 -18.50 -11.97
C LYS A 130 13.96 -17.39 -11.58
N TYR A 131 13.72 -17.19 -10.28
CA TYR A 131 12.83 -16.14 -9.80
C TYR A 131 13.36 -14.75 -10.17
N PHE A 132 14.66 -14.51 -10.01
CA PHE A 132 15.29 -13.20 -10.31
C PHE A 132 15.44 -12.95 -11.80
N ASP A 133 15.61 -14.00 -12.61
CA ASP A 133 15.68 -13.89 -14.06
C ASP A 133 14.31 -13.63 -14.69
N THR A 134 13.24 -14.13 -14.09
CA THR A 134 11.87 -13.95 -14.58
C THR A 134 11.19 -12.69 -14.05
N ASN A 135 11.58 -12.20 -12.86
CA ASN A 135 11.03 -11.00 -12.25
C ASN A 135 11.98 -9.81 -12.41
N LYS A 136 11.43 -8.64 -12.74
CA LYS A 136 12.23 -7.42 -12.87
C LYS A 136 12.70 -6.93 -11.50
N ASN A 137 13.97 -6.58 -11.37
CA ASN A 137 14.53 -6.01 -10.15
C ASN A 137 13.75 -4.80 -9.63
N GLY A 138 13.22 -3.95 -10.55
CA GLY A 138 12.38 -2.81 -10.19
C GLY A 138 11.06 -3.19 -9.53
N ASP A 139 10.44 -4.31 -9.92
CA ASP A 139 9.21 -4.81 -9.33
C ASP A 139 9.47 -5.36 -7.92
N ILE A 140 10.59 -6.08 -7.74
CA ILE A 140 11.01 -6.57 -6.43
C ILE A 140 11.32 -5.38 -5.50
N MET A 141 12.08 -4.39 -5.98
CA MET A 141 12.41 -3.18 -5.21
C MET A 141 11.14 -2.39 -4.83
N SER A 142 10.15 -2.31 -5.72
CA SER A 142 8.88 -1.64 -5.44
C SER A 142 8.13 -2.27 -4.26
N ARG A 143 8.25 -3.58 -4.04
CA ARG A 143 7.67 -4.25 -2.86
C ARG A 143 8.34 -3.80 -1.55
N TYR A 144 9.66 -3.56 -1.58
CA TYR A 144 10.41 -3.07 -0.41
C TYR A 144 10.20 -1.60 -0.11
N THR A 145 9.84 -0.79 -1.11
CA THR A 145 9.68 0.66 -0.99
C THR A 145 8.20 1.05 -0.98
N ASN A 146 7.56 1.08 -2.14
CA ASN A 146 6.20 1.60 -2.31
C ASN A 146 5.15 0.76 -1.58
N ASP A 147 5.20 -0.58 -1.73
CA ASP A 147 4.19 -1.45 -1.12
C ASP A 147 4.31 -1.49 0.39
N THR A 148 5.53 -1.49 0.93
CA THR A 148 5.73 -1.40 2.38
C THR A 148 5.33 -0.05 2.94
N ASP A 149 5.53 1.07 2.21
CA ASP A 149 5.11 2.40 2.68
C ASP A 149 3.58 2.55 2.67
N THR A 150 2.90 2.08 1.63
CA THR A 150 1.43 2.05 1.60
C THR A 150 0.85 1.17 2.71
N LEU A 151 1.50 0.04 3.01
CA LEU A 151 1.15 -0.82 4.13
C LEU A 151 1.31 -0.10 5.48
N ARG A 152 2.41 0.63 5.67
CA ARG A 152 2.65 1.47 6.84
C ARG A 152 1.54 2.50 7.02
N GLN A 153 1.20 3.24 5.97
CA GLN A 153 0.15 4.25 6.01
C GLN A 153 -1.20 3.64 6.37
N MET A 154 -1.55 2.48 5.81
CA MET A 154 -2.78 1.77 6.15
C MET A 154 -2.83 1.38 7.62
N ILE A 155 -1.75 0.82 8.18
CA ILE A 155 -1.69 0.41 9.58
C ILE A 155 -1.71 1.63 10.49
N SER A 156 -0.86 2.65 10.24
CA SER A 156 -0.68 3.80 11.14
C SER A 156 -1.84 4.78 11.10
N GLN A 157 -2.53 4.93 9.97
CA GLN A 157 -3.55 5.97 9.74
C GLN A 157 -4.85 5.40 9.18
N GLY A 158 -4.80 4.61 8.10
CA GLY A 158 -5.99 4.18 7.36
C GLY A 158 -7.00 3.44 8.23
N ILE A 159 -6.59 2.36 8.92
CA ILE A 159 -7.46 1.57 9.80
C ILE A 159 -7.93 2.40 11.02
N PRO A 160 -7.05 3.12 11.77
CA PRO A 160 -7.48 3.97 12.86
C PRO A 160 -8.45 5.08 12.43
N ASN A 161 -8.21 5.75 11.30
CA ASN A 161 -9.09 6.79 10.79
C ASN A 161 -10.46 6.27 10.37
N LEU A 162 -10.53 5.10 9.71
CA LEU A 162 -11.80 4.45 9.40
C LEU A 162 -12.62 4.16 10.67
N PHE A 163 -11.97 3.56 11.67
CA PHE A 163 -12.62 3.27 12.93
C PHE A 163 -13.09 4.56 13.64
N SER A 164 -12.21 5.55 13.75
CA SER A 164 -12.52 6.86 14.33
C SER A 164 -13.70 7.53 13.62
N SER A 165 -13.72 7.51 12.29
CA SER A 165 -14.80 8.10 11.49
C SER A 165 -16.14 7.43 11.75
N ILE A 166 -16.18 6.09 11.81
CA ILE A 166 -17.40 5.33 12.10
C ILE A 166 -17.91 5.67 13.51
N VAL A 167 -17.04 5.63 14.50
CA VAL A 167 -17.42 5.96 15.89
C VAL A 167 -17.89 7.41 16.01
N THR A 168 -17.20 8.37 15.34
CA THR A 168 -17.60 9.78 15.33
C THR A 168 -18.97 9.96 14.69
N ILE A 169 -19.24 9.31 13.54
CA ILE A 169 -20.56 9.38 12.90
C ILE A 169 -21.65 8.90 13.87
N ILE A 170 -21.45 7.76 14.56
CA ILE A 170 -22.42 7.20 15.48
C ILE A 170 -22.64 8.13 16.69
N THR A 171 -21.57 8.61 17.32
CA THR A 171 -21.66 9.45 18.52
C THR A 171 -22.26 10.83 18.22
N VAL A 172 -21.88 11.44 17.09
CA VAL A 172 -22.44 12.73 16.66
C VAL A 172 -23.90 12.57 16.26
N PHE A 173 -24.26 11.53 15.52
CA PHE A 173 -25.65 11.24 15.15
C PHE A 173 -26.55 11.07 16.37
N TYR A 174 -26.07 10.32 17.37
CA TYR A 174 -26.76 10.20 18.66
C TYR A 174 -26.94 11.56 19.35
N GLY A 175 -25.88 12.38 19.38
CA GLY A 175 -25.93 13.72 19.94
C GLY A 175 -26.94 14.65 19.22
N MET A 176 -27.00 14.55 17.88
CA MET A 176 -27.96 15.32 17.07
C MET A 176 -29.41 14.93 17.35
N ILE A 177 -29.73 13.61 17.43
CA ILE A 177 -31.08 13.13 17.75
C ILE A 177 -31.53 13.65 19.12
N ASN A 178 -30.67 13.58 20.13
CA ASN A 178 -30.97 14.04 21.47
C ASN A 178 -31.17 15.55 21.56
N MET A 179 -30.58 16.34 20.66
CA MET A 179 -30.78 17.79 20.63
C MET A 179 -32.05 18.19 19.88
N SER A 180 -32.26 17.63 18.67
CA SER A 180 -33.46 17.86 17.88
C SER A 180 -33.60 16.80 16.79
N TRP A 181 -34.55 15.89 16.93
CA TRP A 181 -34.79 14.85 15.92
C TRP A 181 -35.32 15.42 14.60
N GLN A 182 -36.08 16.54 14.65
CA GLN A 182 -36.64 17.20 13.47
C GLN A 182 -35.54 17.78 12.60
N LEU A 183 -34.59 18.53 13.19
CA LEU A 183 -33.44 19.06 12.46
C LEU A 183 -32.52 17.94 11.98
N THR A 184 -32.42 16.84 12.72
CA THR A 184 -31.60 15.69 12.31
C THR A 184 -32.14 15.03 11.04
N ILE A 185 -33.48 14.83 10.92
CA ILE A 185 -34.07 14.31 9.68
C ILE A 185 -33.76 15.25 8.50
N PHE A 186 -33.89 16.56 8.69
CA PHE A 186 -33.57 17.52 7.64
C PHE A 186 -32.10 17.40 7.18
N VAL A 187 -31.18 17.29 8.14
CA VAL A 187 -29.74 17.10 7.84
C VAL A 187 -29.51 15.80 7.07
N VAL A 188 -30.14 14.69 7.47
CA VAL A 188 -30.00 13.40 6.79
C VAL A 188 -30.49 13.46 5.34
N LEU A 189 -31.62 14.12 5.08
CA LEU A 189 -32.13 14.33 3.72
C LEU A 189 -31.16 15.14 2.85
N CYS A 190 -30.61 16.21 3.38
CA CYS A 190 -29.58 16.99 2.67
C CYS A 190 -28.30 16.19 2.44
N LEU A 191 -27.88 15.35 3.37
CA LEU A 191 -26.72 14.47 3.20
C LEU A 191 -26.90 13.46 2.09
N VAL A 192 -28.09 12.87 1.94
CA VAL A 192 -28.39 11.98 0.82
C VAL A 192 -28.16 12.72 -0.52
N LEU A 193 -28.59 13.98 -0.61
CA LEU A 193 -28.35 14.83 -1.78
C LEU A 193 -26.84 15.07 -1.99
N ILE A 194 -26.09 15.39 -0.94
CA ILE A 194 -24.64 15.61 -1.00
C ILE A 194 -23.93 14.35 -1.51
N VAL A 195 -24.28 13.18 -0.97
CA VAL A 195 -23.70 11.88 -1.38
C VAL A 195 -24.05 11.59 -2.86
N PHE A 196 -25.26 11.89 -3.30
CA PHE A 196 -25.67 11.71 -4.69
C PHE A 196 -24.85 12.59 -5.64
N VAL A 197 -24.70 13.88 -5.34
CA VAL A 197 -23.87 14.80 -6.13
C VAL A 197 -22.40 14.35 -6.13
N GLY A 198 -21.89 13.93 -4.97
CA GLY A 198 -20.52 13.40 -4.86
C GLY A 198 -20.29 12.15 -5.74
N LYS A 199 -21.21 11.20 -5.73
CA LYS A 199 -21.16 10.02 -6.62
C LYS A 199 -21.20 10.39 -8.10
N PHE A 200 -22.04 11.34 -8.47
CA PHE A 200 -22.14 11.82 -9.85
C PHE A 200 -20.82 12.44 -10.32
N LEU A 201 -20.25 13.36 -9.54
CA LEU A 201 -18.97 14.00 -9.86
C LEU A 201 -17.81 13.00 -9.89
N ALA A 202 -17.74 12.09 -8.92
CA ALA A 202 -16.70 11.06 -8.86
C ALA A 202 -16.79 10.10 -10.06
N GLY A 203 -18.00 9.73 -10.49
CA GLY A 203 -18.22 8.89 -11.67
C GLY A 203 -17.71 9.56 -12.95
N LYS A 204 -18.02 10.84 -13.15
CA LYS A 204 -17.52 11.62 -14.29
C LYS A 204 -16.00 11.80 -14.24
N SER A 205 -15.45 12.14 -13.06
CA SER A 205 -14.00 12.26 -12.87
C SER A 205 -13.28 10.95 -13.22
N SER A 206 -13.76 9.82 -12.73
CA SER A 206 -13.19 8.50 -13.04
C SER A 206 -13.17 8.18 -14.53
N THR A 207 -14.27 8.48 -15.24
CA THR A 207 -14.36 8.25 -16.70
C THR A 207 -13.30 9.06 -17.46
N PHE A 208 -13.16 10.33 -17.16
CA PHE A 208 -12.19 11.19 -17.83
C PHE A 208 -10.76 10.87 -17.43
N TYR A 209 -10.52 10.46 -16.16
CA TYR A 209 -9.22 10.00 -15.73
C TYR A 209 -8.75 8.75 -16.48
N VAL A 210 -9.64 7.78 -16.70
CA VAL A 210 -9.34 6.59 -17.52
C VAL A 210 -9.02 6.97 -18.96
N ALA A 211 -9.77 7.92 -19.55
CA ALA A 211 -9.49 8.43 -20.89
C ALA A 211 -8.12 9.10 -20.97
N GLN A 212 -7.78 9.93 -19.98
CA GLN A 212 -6.45 10.56 -19.87
C GLN A 212 -5.33 9.52 -19.79
N GLN A 213 -5.47 8.48 -18.93
CA GLN A 213 -4.46 7.42 -18.80
C GLN A 213 -4.25 6.66 -20.11
N LYS A 214 -5.34 6.42 -20.86
CA LYS A 214 -5.27 5.79 -22.18
C LYS A 214 -4.51 6.68 -23.18
N SER A 215 -4.73 7.99 -23.17
CA SER A 215 -4.02 8.95 -24.04
C SER A 215 -2.54 9.04 -23.66
N ILE A 216 -2.20 9.08 -22.34
CA ILE A 216 -0.81 9.02 -21.86
C ILE A 216 -0.12 7.75 -22.40
N GLY A 217 -0.78 6.59 -22.29
CA GLY A 217 -0.24 5.33 -22.81
C GLY A 217 0.06 5.36 -24.30
N LYS A 218 -0.85 5.96 -25.12
CA LYS A 218 -0.64 6.11 -26.57
C LYS A 218 0.54 7.04 -26.88
N THR A 219 0.56 8.23 -26.24
CA THR A 219 1.63 9.21 -26.46
C THR A 219 2.99 8.66 -26.05
N ASN A 220 3.07 8.00 -24.89
CA ASN A 220 4.34 7.37 -24.44
C ASN A 220 4.78 6.24 -25.35
N GLY A 221 3.83 5.38 -25.83
CA GLY A 221 4.15 4.33 -26.79
C GLY A 221 4.70 4.89 -28.09
N TYR A 222 4.12 5.97 -28.60
CA TYR A 222 4.59 6.65 -29.81
C TYR A 222 5.99 7.27 -29.61
N ILE A 223 6.24 7.92 -28.47
CA ILE A 223 7.57 8.45 -28.13
C ILE A 223 8.61 7.31 -28.11
N GLU A 224 8.29 6.19 -27.48
CA GLU A 224 9.18 5.03 -27.42
C GLU A 224 9.48 4.45 -28.82
N GLU A 225 8.45 4.34 -29.67
CA GLU A 225 8.59 3.92 -31.06
C GLU A 225 9.51 4.84 -31.86
N MET A 226 9.30 6.17 -31.76
CA MET A 226 10.12 7.15 -32.45
C MET A 226 11.57 7.17 -31.94
N LEU A 227 11.80 7.04 -30.64
CA LEU A 227 13.16 6.95 -30.08
C LEU A 227 13.90 5.70 -30.57
N ASN A 228 13.22 4.55 -30.58
CA ASN A 228 13.82 3.29 -31.08
C ASN A 228 14.01 3.30 -32.59
N GLY A 229 13.10 3.93 -33.33
CA GLY A 229 13.11 4.05 -34.79
C GLY A 229 13.83 5.28 -35.33
N GLN A 230 14.50 6.11 -34.49
CA GLN A 230 15.05 7.42 -34.88
C GLN A 230 15.97 7.36 -36.12
N LYS A 231 16.78 6.30 -36.25
CA LYS A 231 17.63 6.10 -37.42
C LYS A 231 16.82 5.94 -38.71
N VAL A 232 15.70 5.23 -38.63
CA VAL A 232 14.78 5.01 -39.78
C VAL A 232 14.09 6.31 -40.14
N VAL A 233 13.57 7.05 -39.16
CA VAL A 233 12.94 8.36 -39.37
C VAL A 233 13.90 9.29 -40.11
N LYS A 234 15.18 9.36 -39.70
CA LYS A 234 16.21 10.22 -40.31
C LYS A 234 16.57 9.79 -41.73
N VAL A 235 16.73 8.46 -41.98
CA VAL A 235 17.10 7.96 -43.31
C VAL A 235 16.00 8.23 -44.35
N PHE A 236 14.75 8.17 -43.93
CA PHE A 236 13.60 8.38 -44.82
C PHE A 236 13.04 9.81 -44.82
N ASN A 237 13.67 10.77 -44.12
CA ASN A 237 13.22 12.16 -43.97
C ASN A 237 11.73 12.26 -43.54
N HIS A 238 11.35 11.46 -42.53
CA HIS A 238 9.96 11.37 -42.04
C HIS A 238 9.69 12.20 -40.79
N GLU A 239 10.59 13.16 -40.44
CA GLU A 239 10.51 13.99 -39.24
C GLU A 239 9.20 14.77 -39.16
N ASP A 240 8.80 15.43 -40.25
CA ASP A 240 7.61 16.26 -40.27
C ASP A 240 6.33 15.44 -40.00
N LYS A 241 6.22 14.23 -40.58
CA LYS A 241 5.10 13.33 -40.33
C LYS A 241 5.11 12.80 -38.91
N ALA A 242 6.29 12.51 -38.35
CA ALA A 242 6.43 12.09 -36.97
C ALA A 242 5.99 13.20 -36.00
N ILE A 243 6.32 14.47 -36.30
CA ILE A 243 5.90 15.64 -35.53
C ILE A 243 4.38 15.84 -35.65
N GLU A 244 3.82 15.72 -36.83
CA GLU A 244 2.38 15.88 -37.06
C GLU A 244 1.57 14.85 -36.24
N GLU A 245 1.94 13.57 -36.29
CA GLU A 245 1.26 12.52 -35.51
C GLU A 245 1.47 12.70 -34.00
N PHE A 246 2.66 13.11 -33.57
CA PHE A 246 2.91 13.44 -32.17
C PHE A 246 2.00 14.59 -31.70
N ASN A 247 1.89 15.66 -32.50
CA ASN A 247 1.04 16.80 -32.16
C ASN A 247 -0.44 16.39 -32.04
N ARG A 248 -0.93 15.53 -32.93
CA ARG A 248 -2.29 14.97 -32.85
C ARG A 248 -2.53 14.19 -31.57
N LEU A 249 -1.60 13.29 -31.21
CA LEU A 249 -1.69 12.50 -29.99
C LEU A 249 -1.59 13.37 -28.72
N ASN A 250 -0.72 14.38 -28.75
CA ASN A 250 -0.52 15.31 -27.66
C ASN A 250 -1.76 16.23 -27.46
N GLU A 251 -2.43 16.62 -28.53
CA GLU A 251 -3.67 17.40 -28.48
C GLU A 251 -4.82 16.54 -27.88
N ASP A 252 -4.96 15.28 -28.28
CA ASP A 252 -5.88 14.32 -27.68
C ASP A 252 -5.61 14.15 -26.17
N LEU A 253 -4.34 14.02 -25.80
CA LEU A 253 -3.94 13.96 -24.40
C LEU A 253 -4.31 15.24 -23.65
N CYS A 254 -4.00 16.41 -24.22
CA CYS A 254 -4.32 17.70 -23.63
C CYS A 254 -5.83 17.85 -23.37
N ASN A 255 -6.68 17.49 -24.34
CA ASN A 255 -8.12 17.57 -24.22
C ASN A 255 -8.69 16.62 -23.15
N ASN A 256 -8.20 15.38 -23.09
CA ASN A 256 -8.60 14.43 -22.06
C ASN A 256 -8.09 14.85 -20.67
N ALA A 257 -6.86 15.37 -20.57
CA ALA A 257 -6.29 15.89 -19.34
C ALA A 257 -7.04 17.11 -18.81
N LYS A 258 -7.42 18.07 -19.68
CA LYS A 258 -8.26 19.21 -19.30
C LYS A 258 -9.58 18.77 -18.68
N ARG A 259 -10.29 17.84 -19.33
CA ARG A 259 -11.59 17.32 -18.82
C ARG A 259 -11.40 16.58 -17.49
N ALA A 260 -10.39 15.72 -17.39
CA ALA A 260 -10.08 15.01 -16.14
C ALA A 260 -9.78 15.98 -15.00
N SER A 261 -8.93 16.99 -15.25
CA SER A 261 -8.56 18.00 -14.27
C SER A 261 -9.73 18.88 -13.83
N ILE A 262 -10.63 19.27 -14.75
CA ILE A 262 -11.82 20.05 -14.41
C ILE A 262 -12.68 19.29 -13.40
N PHE A 263 -13.03 18.04 -13.69
CA PHE A 263 -13.89 17.24 -12.78
C PHE A 263 -13.18 16.86 -11.48
N ALA A 264 -11.87 16.61 -11.50
CA ALA A 264 -11.09 16.32 -10.29
C ALA A 264 -11.03 17.56 -9.37
N ASN A 265 -10.73 18.73 -9.93
CA ASN A 265 -10.51 19.95 -9.16
C ASN A 265 -11.81 20.61 -8.68
N ILE A 266 -12.93 20.46 -9.42
CA ILE A 266 -14.21 21.03 -9.01
C ILE A 266 -14.89 20.23 -7.88
N MET A 267 -14.53 18.96 -7.72
CA MET A 267 -15.17 18.07 -6.75
C MET A 267 -15.02 18.58 -5.30
N MET A 268 -13.81 18.94 -4.89
CA MET A 268 -13.54 19.41 -3.52
C MET A 268 -14.27 20.74 -3.19
N PRO A 269 -14.18 21.80 -4.02
CA PRO A 269 -14.93 23.02 -3.79
C PRO A 269 -16.45 22.81 -3.74
N VAL A 270 -17.01 22.03 -4.66
CA VAL A 270 -18.45 21.75 -4.68
C VAL A 270 -18.90 21.05 -3.41
N MET A 271 -18.18 19.99 -2.98
CA MET A 271 -18.52 19.28 -1.75
C MET A 271 -18.41 20.18 -0.52
N ALA A 272 -17.37 21.03 -0.44
CA ALA A 272 -17.20 21.99 0.64
C ALA A 272 -18.34 23.02 0.68
N GLN A 273 -18.74 23.57 -0.48
CA GLN A 273 -19.84 24.55 -0.54
C GLN A 273 -21.19 23.89 -0.24
N MET A 274 -21.44 22.66 -0.67
CA MET A 274 -22.65 21.95 -0.27
C MET A 274 -22.75 21.75 1.23
N SER A 275 -21.64 21.47 1.91
CA SER A 275 -21.59 21.41 3.40
C SER A 275 -21.87 22.78 4.02
N ASN A 276 -21.36 23.87 3.44
CA ASN A 276 -21.65 25.23 3.90
C ASN A 276 -23.12 25.61 3.67
N PHE A 277 -23.71 25.24 2.52
CA PHE A 277 -25.14 25.43 2.28
C PHE A 277 -26.00 24.66 3.28
N LEU A 278 -25.65 23.40 3.58
CA LEU A 278 -26.35 22.63 4.60
C LEU A 278 -26.29 23.37 5.95
N TYR A 279 -25.11 23.82 6.36
CA TYR A 279 -24.93 24.61 7.60
C TYR A 279 -25.82 25.87 7.60
N PHE A 280 -25.84 26.63 6.49
CA PHE A 280 -26.67 27.83 6.33
C PHE A 280 -28.16 27.51 6.43
N PHE A 281 -28.65 26.50 5.71
CA PHE A 281 -30.06 26.13 5.76
C PHE A 281 -30.49 25.63 7.13
N VAL A 282 -29.66 24.90 7.85
CA VAL A 282 -29.93 24.49 9.24
C VAL A 282 -29.95 25.69 10.17
N ALA A 283 -29.02 26.65 9.99
CA ALA A 283 -29.00 27.87 10.78
C ALA A 283 -30.26 28.70 10.59
N VAL A 284 -30.66 28.93 9.33
CA VAL A 284 -31.86 29.72 9.01
C VAL A 284 -33.14 29.02 9.50
N SER A 285 -33.32 27.74 9.18
CA SER A 285 -34.49 26.99 9.61
C SER A 285 -34.59 26.84 11.13
N GLY A 286 -33.45 26.55 11.79
CA GLY A 286 -33.38 26.48 13.25
C GLY A 286 -33.70 27.80 13.92
N SER A 287 -33.17 28.94 13.42
CA SER A 287 -33.48 30.29 13.92
C SER A 287 -34.96 30.63 13.74
N ALA A 288 -35.54 30.33 12.56
CA ALA A 288 -36.97 30.54 12.30
C ALA A 288 -37.86 29.73 13.26
N LEU A 289 -37.49 28.47 13.56
CA LEU A 289 -38.21 27.65 14.51
C LEU A 289 -38.12 28.17 15.96
N ILE A 290 -37.00 28.76 16.34
CA ILE A 290 -36.82 29.41 17.65
C ILE A 290 -37.71 30.67 17.73
N ILE A 291 -37.69 31.55 16.71
CA ILE A 291 -38.43 32.81 16.69
C ILE A 291 -39.95 32.57 16.68
N THR A 292 -40.39 31.55 15.94
CA THR A 292 -41.82 31.19 15.84
C THR A 292 -42.33 30.39 17.02
N GLY A 293 -41.47 29.99 17.98
CA GLY A 293 -41.81 29.19 19.13
C GLY A 293 -42.37 27.80 18.83
N ARG A 294 -42.25 27.30 17.58
CA ARG A 294 -42.79 26.00 17.12
C ARG A 294 -42.10 24.80 17.74
N LEU A 295 -40.82 24.96 18.16
CA LEU A 295 -40.05 23.91 18.81
C LEU A 295 -39.37 24.48 20.06
N PRO A 296 -39.20 23.69 21.11
CA PRO A 296 -38.51 24.09 22.35
C PRO A 296 -36.99 24.12 22.13
N LEU A 297 -36.53 24.89 21.12
CA LEU A 297 -35.12 25.03 20.79
C LEU A 297 -34.59 26.33 21.42
N THR A 298 -33.40 26.23 22.03
CA THR A 298 -32.67 27.38 22.55
C THR A 298 -31.56 27.78 21.58
N LEU A 299 -31.01 29.01 21.74
CA LEU A 299 -29.89 29.46 20.94
C LEU A 299 -28.66 28.57 21.15
N GLY A 300 -28.38 28.16 22.39
CA GLY A 300 -27.29 27.23 22.69
C GLY A 300 -27.48 25.85 22.05
N THR A 301 -28.73 25.34 22.01
CA THR A 301 -29.05 24.10 21.32
C THR A 301 -28.77 24.21 19.80
N LEU A 302 -29.16 25.33 19.18
CA LEU A 302 -28.93 25.55 17.76
C LEU A 302 -27.43 25.64 17.43
N ILE A 303 -26.65 26.37 18.19
CA ILE A 303 -25.20 26.51 17.96
C ILE A 303 -24.49 25.18 18.16
N SER A 304 -24.84 24.41 19.20
CA SER A 304 -24.30 23.05 19.38
C SER A 304 -24.68 22.11 18.24
N PHE A 305 -25.92 22.20 17.79
CA PHE A 305 -26.41 21.40 16.66
C PHE A 305 -25.64 21.73 15.35
N LEU A 306 -25.39 22.98 15.07
CA LEU A 306 -24.60 23.45 13.92
C LEU A 306 -23.14 22.90 13.97
N GLN A 307 -22.57 22.84 15.18
CA GLN A 307 -21.26 22.24 15.35
C GLN A 307 -21.29 20.71 15.11
N TYR A 308 -22.36 20.03 15.55
CA TYR A 308 -22.56 18.61 15.22
C TYR A 308 -22.71 18.38 13.71
N VAL A 309 -23.41 19.24 12.97
CA VAL A 309 -23.54 19.16 11.51
C VAL A 309 -22.16 19.16 10.84
N LYS A 310 -21.26 20.05 11.26
CA LYS A 310 -19.87 20.08 10.77
C LYS A 310 -19.11 18.79 11.10
N ASN A 311 -19.21 18.34 12.36
CA ASN A 311 -18.53 17.14 12.84
C ASN A 311 -19.11 15.84 12.21
N PHE A 312 -20.32 15.88 11.68
CA PHE A 312 -20.96 14.75 10.99
C PHE A 312 -20.56 14.66 9.51
N THR A 313 -20.46 15.80 8.84
CA THR A 313 -20.19 15.85 7.39
C THR A 313 -18.73 15.48 7.07
N ASN A 314 -17.77 15.92 7.85
CA ASN A 314 -16.34 15.69 7.61
C ASN A 314 -15.95 14.19 7.57
N PRO A 315 -16.31 13.34 8.54
CA PRO A 315 -15.97 11.92 8.53
C PRO A 315 -16.57 11.18 7.33
N ILE A 316 -17.76 11.57 6.85
CA ILE A 316 -18.41 10.92 5.70
C ILE A 316 -17.56 11.07 4.43
N THR A 317 -16.99 12.25 4.22
CA THR A 317 -16.09 12.50 3.07
C THR A 317 -14.76 11.75 3.22
N GLN A 318 -14.21 11.68 4.43
CA GLN A 318 -12.96 10.98 4.74
C GLN A 318 -13.06 9.46 4.55
N VAL A 319 -14.16 8.83 4.94
CA VAL A 319 -14.35 7.37 4.81
C VAL A 319 -14.12 6.89 3.38
N SER A 320 -14.60 7.64 2.39
CA SER A 320 -14.44 7.24 0.97
C SER A 320 -12.96 7.26 0.54
N GLN A 321 -12.17 8.22 1.00
CA GLN A 321 -10.74 8.33 0.70
C GLN A 321 -9.95 7.25 1.42
N GLU A 322 -10.25 6.99 2.70
CA GLU A 322 -9.60 5.96 3.49
C GLU A 322 -9.87 4.56 2.96
N VAL A 323 -11.10 4.27 2.52
CA VAL A 323 -11.43 2.98 1.86
C VAL A 323 -10.59 2.77 0.61
N ALA A 324 -10.43 3.79 -0.23
CA ALA A 324 -9.59 3.70 -1.43
C ALA A 324 -8.11 3.44 -1.08
N SER A 325 -7.59 4.15 -0.07
CA SER A 325 -6.23 3.97 0.45
C SER A 325 -6.00 2.55 0.99
N VAL A 326 -6.95 2.03 1.78
CA VAL A 326 -6.89 0.66 2.32
C VAL A 326 -6.91 -0.37 1.19
N VAL A 327 -7.74 -0.20 0.16
CA VAL A 327 -7.78 -1.12 -0.99
C VAL A 327 -6.44 -1.15 -1.73
N MET A 328 -5.81 0.01 -1.95
CA MET A 328 -4.48 0.08 -2.57
C MET A 328 -3.41 -0.59 -1.71
N ALA A 329 -3.43 -0.36 -0.40
CA ALA A 329 -2.48 -0.96 0.52
C ALA A 329 -2.65 -2.49 0.61
N LEU A 330 -3.89 -3.01 0.54
CA LEU A 330 -4.15 -4.45 0.48
C LEU A 330 -3.62 -5.07 -0.82
N ALA A 331 -3.67 -4.36 -1.95
CA ALA A 331 -3.06 -4.82 -3.19
C ALA A 331 -1.53 -4.88 -3.09
N GLY A 332 -0.90 -3.90 -2.43
CA GLY A 332 0.53 -3.93 -2.10
C GLY A 332 0.89 -5.07 -1.14
N ALA A 333 0.08 -5.27 -0.10
CA ALA A 333 0.25 -6.37 0.85
C ALA A 333 0.13 -7.75 0.18
N ASP A 334 -0.77 -7.94 -0.78
CA ASP A 334 -0.89 -9.18 -1.54
C ASP A 334 0.38 -9.48 -2.34
N ARG A 335 0.98 -8.48 -3.00
CA ARG A 335 2.26 -8.64 -3.69
C ARG A 335 3.41 -9.00 -2.73
N ILE A 336 3.42 -8.41 -1.53
CA ILE A 336 4.38 -8.74 -0.48
C ILE A 336 4.19 -10.20 -0.03
N PHE A 337 2.96 -10.61 0.27
CA PHE A 337 2.68 -11.98 0.71
C PHE A 337 2.92 -13.00 -0.39
N THR A 338 2.65 -12.67 -1.65
CA THR A 338 3.01 -13.53 -2.80
C THR A 338 4.51 -13.80 -2.83
N LEU A 339 5.36 -12.78 -2.57
CA LEU A 339 6.80 -12.99 -2.47
C LEU A 339 7.18 -13.88 -1.26
N ILE A 340 6.55 -13.66 -0.11
CA ILE A 340 6.84 -14.43 1.10
C ILE A 340 6.41 -15.90 0.96
N ASP A 341 5.34 -16.15 0.20
CA ASP A 341 4.77 -17.49 -0.02
C ASP A 341 5.38 -18.23 -1.22
N GLU A 342 6.27 -17.58 -2.00
CA GLU A 342 6.95 -18.20 -3.14
C GLU A 342 7.70 -19.45 -2.70
N LYS A 343 7.80 -20.45 -3.58
CA LYS A 343 8.48 -21.69 -3.24
C LYS A 343 9.99 -21.46 -3.09
N PRO A 344 10.63 -21.94 -2.02
CA PRO A 344 12.08 -21.87 -1.90
C PRO A 344 12.74 -22.78 -2.94
N GLU A 345 14.02 -22.57 -3.17
CA GLU A 345 14.85 -23.51 -3.90
C GLU A 345 14.85 -24.86 -3.18
N ILE A 346 14.68 -25.92 -3.94
CA ILE A 346 14.70 -27.29 -3.42
C ILE A 346 16.13 -27.80 -3.57
N ASP A 347 16.81 -28.10 -2.47
CA ASP A 347 18.09 -28.78 -2.48
C ASP A 347 17.95 -30.13 -1.74
N GLU A 348 17.82 -31.20 -2.52
CA GLU A 348 17.77 -32.57 -2.04
C GLU A 348 19.16 -33.24 -2.07
N GLY A 349 20.20 -32.47 -2.36
CA GLY A 349 21.56 -32.93 -2.47
C GLY A 349 22.09 -33.47 -1.15
N ARG A 350 22.70 -34.66 -1.19
CA ARG A 350 23.34 -35.29 -0.02
C ARG A 350 24.84 -35.02 0.03
N VAL A 351 25.39 -34.39 -1.00
CA VAL A 351 26.80 -34.06 -1.13
C VAL A 351 26.98 -32.56 -1.07
N THR A 352 27.87 -32.08 -0.20
CA THR A 352 28.16 -30.66 -0.05
C THR A 352 29.62 -30.37 -0.34
N ILE A 353 29.99 -29.13 -0.61
CA ILE A 353 31.37 -28.70 -0.75
C ILE A 353 31.90 -28.26 0.64
N ALA A 354 33.04 -28.80 1.05
CA ALA A 354 33.72 -28.40 2.27
C ALA A 354 35.15 -27.90 1.98
N ARG A 355 35.61 -26.93 2.77
CA ARG A 355 37.03 -26.55 2.79
C ARG A 355 37.81 -27.56 3.57
N VAL A 356 38.95 -27.96 3.03
CA VAL A 356 39.77 -28.99 3.67
C VAL A 356 41.24 -28.56 3.76
N ARG A 357 41.89 -29.08 4.76
CA ARG A 357 43.36 -29.09 4.89
C ARG A 357 43.87 -30.45 4.47
N VAL A 358 44.92 -30.49 3.69
CA VAL A 358 45.64 -31.72 3.37
C VAL A 358 46.68 -31.93 4.45
N ASN A 359 46.61 -33.06 5.19
CA ASN A 359 47.54 -33.43 6.21
C ASN A 359 48.83 -34.00 5.61
N GLU A 360 49.90 -34.17 6.40
CA GLU A 360 51.16 -34.72 5.93
C GLU A 360 51.06 -36.17 5.42
N ASP A 361 50.07 -36.91 5.90
CA ASP A 361 49.74 -38.28 5.46
C ASP A 361 48.87 -38.36 4.22
N GLY A 362 48.49 -37.18 3.66
CA GLY A 362 47.61 -37.07 2.48
C GLY A 362 46.11 -37.17 2.81
N THR A 363 45.70 -37.30 4.06
CA THR A 363 44.31 -37.31 4.47
C THR A 363 43.73 -35.90 4.46
N LEU A 364 42.40 -35.80 4.25
CA LEU A 364 41.67 -34.51 4.24
C LEU A 364 40.97 -34.32 5.57
N THR A 365 41.13 -33.12 6.14
CA THR A 365 40.39 -32.71 7.32
C THR A 365 39.60 -31.42 7.03
N GLU A 366 38.31 -31.43 7.34
CA GLU A 366 37.47 -30.25 7.21
C GLU A 366 37.97 -29.10 8.11
N CYS A 367 38.06 -27.89 7.60
CA CYS A 367 38.53 -26.73 8.32
C CYS A 367 37.67 -25.48 8.03
N ALA A 368 37.53 -24.59 9.02
CA ALA A 368 36.85 -23.30 8.86
C ALA A 368 37.76 -22.22 8.24
N GLU A 369 39.06 -22.44 8.25
CA GLU A 369 40.06 -21.51 7.70
C GLU A 369 40.01 -21.46 6.19
N ARG A 370 40.41 -20.33 5.62
CA ARG A 370 40.46 -20.16 4.14
C ARG A 370 41.66 -20.95 3.61
N THR A 371 41.36 -22.03 2.91
CA THR A 371 42.34 -22.87 2.22
C THR A 371 42.05 -22.85 0.73
N ASP A 372 43.03 -23.18 -0.09
CA ASP A 372 42.84 -23.34 -1.56
C ASP A 372 42.37 -24.74 -1.94
N HIS A 373 42.16 -25.62 -0.93
CA HIS A 373 41.74 -26.98 -1.14
C HIS A 373 40.27 -27.17 -0.78
N TRP A 374 39.54 -27.86 -1.67
CA TRP A 374 38.12 -28.16 -1.54
C TRP A 374 37.89 -29.66 -1.71
N ALA A 375 36.88 -30.18 -1.01
CA ALA A 375 36.47 -31.58 -1.14
C ALA A 375 34.93 -31.66 -1.21
N TRP A 376 34.44 -32.67 -1.89
CA TRP A 376 33.08 -33.14 -1.77
C TRP A 376 32.93 -33.87 -0.43
N LYS A 377 32.01 -33.41 0.38
CA LYS A 377 31.64 -34.01 1.67
C LYS A 377 30.34 -34.79 1.45
N ARG A 378 30.43 -36.11 1.63
CA ARG A 378 29.27 -37.01 1.58
C ARG A 378 29.20 -37.86 2.85
N ILE A 379 28.00 -38.29 3.22
CA ILE A 379 27.78 -39.21 4.34
C ILE A 379 27.50 -40.58 3.77
N VAL A 380 28.37 -41.53 4.01
CA VAL A 380 28.26 -42.94 3.59
C VAL A 380 28.26 -43.78 4.84
N ASP A 381 27.24 -44.60 5.07
CA ASP A 381 27.06 -45.48 6.23
C ASP A 381 27.23 -44.79 7.61
N GLY A 382 26.87 -43.49 7.69
CA GLY A 382 26.96 -42.66 8.89
C GLY A 382 28.33 -42.02 9.12
N GLU A 383 29.31 -42.28 8.29
CA GLU A 383 30.64 -41.66 8.34
C GLU A 383 30.76 -40.54 7.28
N THR A 384 31.52 -39.51 7.60
CA THR A 384 31.81 -38.40 6.69
C THR A 384 33.01 -38.78 5.82
N GLU A 385 32.78 -38.92 4.53
CA GLU A 385 33.80 -39.11 3.53
C GLU A 385 34.09 -37.79 2.81
N LEU A 386 35.40 -37.46 2.70
CA LEU A 386 35.88 -36.26 1.99
C LEU A 386 36.62 -36.69 0.71
N VAL A 387 36.09 -36.35 -0.43
CA VAL A 387 36.66 -36.64 -1.75
C VAL A 387 37.24 -35.37 -2.35
N PRO A 388 38.56 -35.33 -2.72
CA PRO A 388 39.17 -34.12 -3.25
C PRO A 388 38.43 -33.58 -4.49
N LEU A 389 38.12 -32.30 -4.52
CA LEU A 389 37.56 -31.65 -5.71
C LEU A 389 38.68 -31.43 -6.72
N LYS A 390 38.73 -32.26 -7.77
CA LYS A 390 39.77 -32.19 -8.81
C LYS A 390 39.33 -31.36 -10.04
N GLY A 391 38.03 -31.05 -10.18
CA GLY A 391 37.50 -30.24 -11.27
C GLY A 391 37.27 -31.00 -12.55
N PHE A 392 36.94 -32.30 -12.48
CA PHE A 392 36.36 -33.05 -13.59
C PHE A 392 34.91 -32.68 -13.76
N VAL A 393 34.46 -32.40 -14.98
CA VAL A 393 33.07 -32.10 -15.33
C VAL A 393 32.65 -32.89 -16.54
N GLU A 394 31.53 -33.58 -16.48
CA GLU A 394 30.96 -34.33 -17.60
C GLU A 394 29.46 -34.05 -17.73
N PHE A 395 29.01 -33.66 -18.92
CA PHE A 395 27.62 -33.59 -19.31
C PHE A 395 27.27 -34.86 -20.07
N LYS A 396 26.18 -35.52 -19.71
CA LYS A 396 25.66 -36.72 -20.36
C LYS A 396 24.22 -36.47 -20.81
N ASP A 397 24.03 -36.36 -22.11
CA ASP A 397 22.74 -36.22 -22.79
C ASP A 397 21.86 -35.10 -22.20
N VAL A 398 22.49 -33.96 -21.90
CA VAL A 398 21.85 -32.84 -21.17
C VAL A 398 20.92 -32.06 -22.08
N THR A 399 19.64 -32.06 -21.74
CA THR A 399 18.62 -31.20 -22.33
C THR A 399 18.17 -30.15 -21.28
N PHE A 400 18.16 -28.87 -21.67
CA PHE A 400 17.80 -27.80 -20.78
C PHE A 400 17.11 -26.63 -21.48
N GLY A 401 16.09 -26.08 -20.85
CA GLY A 401 15.42 -24.81 -21.18
C GLY A 401 15.02 -24.01 -19.94
N TYR A 402 15.18 -22.71 -19.99
CA TYR A 402 14.75 -21.82 -18.89
C TYR A 402 13.23 -21.84 -18.69
N ASN A 403 12.48 -22.09 -19.78
CA ASN A 403 11.02 -22.26 -19.80
C ASN A 403 10.70 -23.55 -20.55
N GLU A 404 9.56 -24.15 -20.24
CA GLU A 404 9.09 -25.40 -20.89
C GLU A 404 8.92 -25.25 -22.41
N ASP A 405 8.60 -24.04 -22.89
CA ASP A 405 8.35 -23.79 -24.33
C ASP A 405 9.62 -23.59 -25.16
N LYS A 406 10.80 -23.45 -24.56
CA LYS A 406 12.04 -23.11 -25.29
C LYS A 406 13.25 -23.87 -24.76
N ILE A 407 13.58 -24.93 -25.43
CA ILE A 407 14.82 -25.67 -25.19
C ILE A 407 16.00 -24.87 -25.73
N VAL A 408 17.05 -24.70 -24.91
CA VAL A 408 18.29 -23.96 -25.22
C VAL A 408 19.44 -24.92 -25.48
N LEU A 409 19.55 -26.01 -24.72
CA LEU A 409 20.49 -27.10 -24.92
C LEU A 409 19.68 -28.36 -25.21
N LYS A 410 20.06 -29.12 -26.25
CA LYS A 410 19.38 -30.34 -26.64
C LYS A 410 20.44 -31.44 -26.80
N ASP A 411 20.33 -32.48 -25.97
CA ASP A 411 21.15 -33.68 -26.04
C ASP A 411 22.66 -33.36 -26.10
N VAL A 412 23.14 -32.54 -25.14
CA VAL A 412 24.51 -32.07 -25.13
C VAL A 412 25.36 -32.98 -24.24
N SER A 413 26.39 -33.62 -24.84
CA SER A 413 27.39 -34.40 -24.14
C SER A 413 28.76 -33.78 -24.34
N LEU A 414 29.48 -33.52 -23.27
CA LEU A 414 30.83 -32.96 -23.26
C LEU A 414 31.56 -33.32 -21.97
N TYR A 415 32.87 -33.28 -21.97
CA TYR A 415 33.65 -33.44 -20.73
C TYR A 415 34.84 -32.50 -20.68
N ALA A 416 35.29 -32.22 -19.46
CA ALA A 416 36.48 -31.43 -19.13
C ALA A 416 37.32 -32.16 -18.07
N LYS A 417 38.56 -32.46 -18.38
CA LYS A 417 39.50 -33.05 -17.42
C LYS A 417 40.10 -32.00 -16.46
N PRO A 418 40.55 -32.41 -15.28
CA PRO A 418 41.23 -31.50 -14.36
C PRO A 418 42.36 -30.72 -15.03
N GLY A 419 42.38 -29.38 -14.86
CA GLY A 419 43.41 -28.51 -15.47
C GLY A 419 43.20 -28.21 -16.95
N GLN A 420 42.24 -28.79 -17.62
CA GLN A 420 41.93 -28.53 -19.03
C GLN A 420 41.21 -27.18 -19.19
N LYS A 421 41.64 -26.39 -20.20
CA LYS A 421 40.95 -25.17 -20.59
C LYS A 421 40.05 -25.45 -21.78
N ILE A 422 38.75 -25.18 -21.65
CA ILE A 422 37.74 -25.33 -22.70
C ILE A 422 37.18 -23.98 -23.09
N ALA A 423 37.07 -23.73 -24.39
CA ALA A 423 36.45 -22.55 -24.96
C ALA A 423 35.15 -22.91 -25.68
N PHE A 424 34.03 -22.32 -25.29
CA PHE A 424 32.76 -22.45 -26.00
C PHE A 424 32.65 -21.36 -27.08
N VAL A 425 32.51 -21.79 -28.35
CA VAL A 425 32.40 -20.89 -29.51
C VAL A 425 31.04 -21.08 -30.17
N GLY A 426 30.42 -19.99 -30.58
CA GLY A 426 29.13 -20.00 -31.27
C GLY A 426 28.49 -18.60 -31.28
N HIS A 427 27.42 -18.41 -32.04
CA HIS A 427 26.68 -17.17 -32.13
C HIS A 427 25.98 -16.79 -30.79
N THR A 428 25.52 -15.56 -30.67
CA THR A 428 24.74 -15.12 -29.50
C THR A 428 23.45 -15.92 -29.42
N GLY A 429 23.16 -16.46 -28.24
CA GLY A 429 22.00 -17.34 -28.02
C GLY A 429 22.26 -18.85 -28.23
N ALA A 430 23.48 -19.27 -28.59
CA ALA A 430 23.86 -20.68 -28.78
C ALA A 430 24.00 -21.49 -27.47
N GLY A 431 23.63 -20.95 -26.31
CA GLY A 431 23.65 -21.69 -25.02
C GLY A 431 25.00 -21.67 -24.28
N LYS A 432 26.01 -20.88 -24.70
CA LYS A 432 27.32 -20.82 -24.01
C LYS A 432 27.25 -20.47 -22.53
N THR A 433 26.54 -19.39 -22.19
CA THR A 433 26.33 -18.99 -20.82
C THR A 433 25.45 -19.97 -20.04
N THR A 434 24.55 -20.68 -20.74
CA THR A 434 23.70 -21.70 -20.14
C THR A 434 24.54 -22.86 -19.61
N ILE A 435 25.55 -23.34 -20.40
CA ILE A 435 26.45 -24.39 -19.95
C ILE A 435 27.18 -23.99 -18.65
N THR A 436 27.73 -22.77 -18.59
CA THR A 436 28.40 -22.29 -17.36
C THR A 436 27.44 -22.15 -16.17
N ASN A 437 26.20 -21.75 -16.39
CA ASN A 437 25.17 -21.69 -15.35
C ASN A 437 24.81 -23.09 -14.81
N LEU A 438 24.77 -24.08 -15.67
CA LEU A 438 24.49 -25.47 -15.29
C LEU A 438 25.67 -26.12 -14.55
N ILE A 439 26.91 -25.84 -14.92
CA ILE A 439 28.10 -26.31 -14.21
C ILE A 439 28.08 -25.82 -12.74
N ASN A 440 27.64 -24.56 -12.52
CA ASN A 440 27.49 -23.99 -11.18
C ASN A 440 26.20 -24.43 -10.47
N ARG A 441 25.38 -25.29 -11.10
CA ARG A 441 24.06 -25.70 -10.61
C ARG A 441 23.16 -24.53 -10.24
N PHE A 442 23.18 -23.45 -11.04
CA PHE A 442 22.22 -22.34 -10.89
C PHE A 442 20.82 -22.75 -11.34
N TYR A 443 20.72 -23.84 -12.10
CA TYR A 443 19.51 -24.49 -12.56
C TYR A 443 19.72 -26.00 -12.58
N ASP A 444 18.68 -26.77 -12.30
CA ASP A 444 18.67 -28.21 -12.54
C ASP A 444 18.33 -28.50 -14.00
N VAL A 445 18.92 -29.56 -14.56
CA VAL A 445 18.67 -29.99 -15.95
C VAL A 445 17.25 -30.56 -16.10
N ASN A 446 16.67 -30.46 -17.30
CA ASN A 446 15.39 -31.08 -17.60
C ASN A 446 15.54 -32.58 -17.84
N GLU A 447 16.60 -32.97 -18.57
CA GLU A 447 16.96 -34.35 -18.88
C GLU A 447 18.47 -34.49 -18.92
N GLY A 448 18.98 -35.72 -18.70
CA GLY A 448 20.40 -36.01 -18.60
C GLY A 448 20.99 -35.76 -17.21
N GLU A 449 22.31 -35.79 -17.08
CA GLU A 449 23.02 -35.55 -15.84
C GLU A 449 24.32 -34.76 -16.06
N ILE A 450 24.76 -34.05 -15.03
CA ILE A 450 26.06 -33.38 -14.97
C ILE A 450 26.82 -33.95 -13.77
N VAL A 451 28.00 -34.49 -14.06
CA VAL A 451 28.86 -35.18 -13.08
C VAL A 451 30.14 -34.39 -12.87
#